data_8481442980b575efd9059032849f6935
#
_entry.id   8481442980b575efd9059032849f6935
#
_cell.length_a   1.000
_cell.length_b   1.000
_cell.length_c   1.000
_cell.angle_alpha   90.00
_cell.angle_beta   90.00
_cell.angle_gamma   90.00
#
_symmetry.space_group_name_H-M   'P 1'
#
loop_
_entity.id
_entity.type
_entity.pdbx_description
1 polymer ?
#
loop_
_entity_poly.entity_id
_entity_poly.type
_entity_poly.pdbx_seq_one_letter_code
_entity_poly.pdbx_strand_id
1 'polypeptide(L)'
;MIRERPHLISQKMAYLAFAVCVLMLSVSSSFGQYVSVIQACTGDVMKFCAAGQHEAGSLAECVKAHFEDFTGHCKAALVRIAAVHDACGTEIQKQCPTTKPGAGRIFVCVQQHFSALSEPCKEALGKAAERK
;
A
#
# COMPACT_ATOMS: atom_id res chain seq x y z
N MET A 1 59.32 -6.91 5.50
CA MET A 1 58.62 -6.69 4.22
C MET A 1 57.51 -7.72 4.11
N ILE A 2 56.29 -7.36 4.45
CA ILE A 2 55.11 -8.24 4.37
C ILE A 2 54.59 -8.12 2.95
N ARG A 3 54.78 -9.17 2.17
CA ARG A 3 54.30 -9.28 0.79
C ARG A 3 52.80 -9.68 0.85
N GLU A 4 51.93 -8.71 0.89
CA GLU A 4 50.49 -8.99 0.84
C GLU A 4 50.15 -9.66 -0.52
N ARG A 5 49.54 -10.85 -0.43
CA ARG A 5 49.18 -11.65 -1.62
C ARG A 5 47.97 -10.98 -2.33
N PRO A 6 48.08 -10.63 -3.61
CA PRO A 6 47.02 -9.92 -4.33
C PRO A 6 45.66 -10.67 -4.38
N HIS A 7 45.66 -11.98 -4.16
CA HIS A 7 44.44 -12.80 -4.12
C HIS A 7 43.51 -12.51 -2.93
N LEU A 8 44.03 -12.11 -1.79
CA LEU A 8 43.23 -11.81 -0.59
C LEU A 8 42.50 -10.48 -0.71
N ILE A 9 43.06 -9.51 -1.41
CA ILE A 9 42.44 -8.21 -1.64
C ILE A 9 41.29 -8.36 -2.64
N SER A 10 41.47 -9.14 -3.71
CA SER A 10 40.42 -9.43 -4.71
C SER A 10 39.22 -10.16 -4.10
N GLN A 11 39.44 -11.15 -3.22
CA GLN A 11 38.35 -11.86 -2.54
C GLN A 11 37.57 -10.94 -1.61
N LYS A 12 38.21 -10.09 -0.81
CA LYS A 12 37.53 -9.15 0.10
C LYS A 12 36.70 -8.12 -0.68
N MET A 13 37.19 -7.63 -1.82
CA MET A 13 36.44 -6.72 -2.69
C MET A 13 35.20 -7.41 -3.28
N ALA A 14 35.31 -8.67 -3.69
CA ALA A 14 34.17 -9.44 -4.20
C ALA A 14 33.09 -9.67 -3.14
N TYR A 15 33.49 -9.98 -1.89
CA TYR A 15 32.52 -10.14 -0.77
C TYR A 15 31.84 -8.82 -0.40
N LEU A 16 32.56 -7.69 -0.41
CA LEU A 16 31.98 -6.38 -0.14
C LEU A 16 30.99 -5.97 -1.24
N ALA A 17 31.33 -6.21 -2.51
CA ALA A 17 30.42 -5.94 -3.63
C ALA A 17 29.16 -6.80 -3.57
N PHE A 18 29.29 -8.08 -3.19
CA PHE A 18 28.15 -8.99 -3.03
C PHE A 18 27.25 -8.58 -1.86
N ALA A 19 27.84 -8.21 -0.70
CA ALA A 19 27.09 -7.75 0.47
C ALA A 19 26.31 -6.46 0.19
N VAL A 20 26.89 -5.50 -0.54
CA VAL A 20 26.20 -4.27 -0.96
C VAL A 20 25.08 -4.57 -1.92
N CYS A 21 25.25 -5.50 -2.85
CA CYS A 21 24.21 -5.90 -3.80
C CYS A 21 23.01 -6.57 -3.10
N VAL A 22 23.27 -7.44 -2.10
CA VAL A 22 22.23 -8.09 -1.29
C VAL A 22 21.47 -7.07 -0.44
N LEU A 23 22.13 -6.06 0.12
CA LEU A 23 21.49 -4.98 0.87
C LEU A 23 20.60 -4.09 -0.01
N MET A 24 20.98 -3.86 -1.28
CA MET A 24 20.17 -3.06 -2.21
C MET A 24 18.91 -3.80 -2.71
N LEU A 25 18.89 -5.14 -2.69
CA LEU A 25 17.72 -5.95 -3.09
C LEU A 25 16.62 -6.00 -2.02
N SER A 26 16.91 -5.62 -0.78
CA SER A 26 15.95 -5.68 0.33
C SER A 26 15.03 -4.47 0.45
N VAL A 27 15.25 -3.40 -0.31
CA VAL A 27 14.50 -2.13 -0.17
C VAL A 27 13.25 -2.06 -1.06
N SER A 28 13.01 -3.04 -1.93
CA SER A 28 11.99 -2.93 -3.01
C SER A 28 10.56 -3.33 -2.63
N SER A 29 10.25 -3.69 -1.38
CA SER A 29 8.97 -4.35 -1.05
C SER A 29 7.82 -3.41 -0.64
N SER A 30 8.05 -2.13 -0.43
CA SER A 30 7.03 -1.26 0.18
C SER A 30 6.06 -0.57 -0.78
N PHE A 31 6.37 -0.48 -2.07
CA PHE A 31 5.50 0.19 -3.05
C PHE A 31 4.39 -0.69 -3.64
N GLY A 32 4.47 -2.01 -3.49
CA GLY A 32 3.57 -2.96 -4.15
C GLY A 32 2.16 -3.07 -3.54
N GLN A 33 1.90 -2.52 -2.37
CA GLN A 33 0.67 -2.82 -1.61
C GLN A 33 -0.49 -1.87 -1.92
N TYR A 34 -0.22 -0.61 -2.23
CA TYR A 34 -1.27 0.34 -2.62
C TYR A 34 -1.88 0.04 -4.01
N VAL A 35 -1.08 -0.50 -4.90
CA VAL A 35 -1.49 -0.84 -6.28
C VAL A 35 -2.54 -1.97 -6.31
N SER A 36 -2.61 -2.82 -5.28
CA SER A 36 -3.46 -4.01 -5.29
C SER A 36 -4.96 -3.72 -5.24
N VAL A 37 -5.41 -2.67 -4.55
CA VAL A 37 -6.84 -2.34 -4.46
C VAL A 37 -7.33 -1.68 -5.75
N ILE A 38 -6.55 -0.74 -6.29
CA ILE A 38 -6.85 -0.11 -7.57
C ILE A 38 -6.92 -1.19 -8.64
N GLN A 39 -5.92 -2.09 -8.73
CA GLN A 39 -5.92 -3.19 -9.69
C GLN A 39 -7.09 -4.14 -9.50
N ALA A 40 -7.44 -4.48 -8.25
CA ALA A 40 -8.53 -5.39 -7.96
C ALA A 40 -9.90 -4.84 -8.40
N CYS A 41 -10.09 -3.52 -8.38
CA CYS A 41 -11.39 -2.88 -8.62
C CYS A 41 -11.49 -2.08 -9.91
N THR A 42 -10.37 -1.79 -10.61
CA THR A 42 -10.43 -0.92 -11.81
C THR A 42 -11.42 -1.45 -12.86
N GLY A 43 -11.39 -2.75 -13.14
CA GLY A 43 -12.29 -3.35 -14.12
C GLY A 43 -13.77 -3.22 -13.74
N ASP A 44 -14.09 -3.49 -12.49
CA ASP A 44 -15.46 -3.42 -11.97
C ASP A 44 -15.95 -1.96 -11.93
N VAL A 45 -15.11 -1.05 -11.39
CA VAL A 45 -15.45 0.38 -11.33
C VAL A 45 -15.64 0.97 -12.72
N MET A 46 -14.79 0.62 -13.69
CA MET A 46 -14.96 1.09 -15.06
C MET A 46 -16.21 0.50 -15.72
N LYS A 47 -16.57 -0.72 -15.38
CA LYS A 47 -17.76 -1.39 -15.95
C LYS A 47 -19.06 -0.81 -15.40
N PHE A 48 -19.13 -0.60 -14.08
CA PHE A 48 -20.37 -0.25 -13.39
C PHE A 48 -20.45 1.23 -12.98
N CYS A 49 -19.30 1.91 -12.84
CA CYS A 49 -19.21 3.27 -12.30
C CYS A 49 -18.39 4.23 -13.19
N ALA A 50 -18.27 3.97 -14.51
CA ALA A 50 -17.61 4.89 -15.43
C ALA A 50 -18.37 6.22 -15.54
N ALA A 51 -17.65 7.31 -15.74
CA ALA A 51 -18.24 8.65 -15.87
C ALA A 51 -19.35 8.67 -16.93
N GLY A 52 -20.57 9.05 -16.52
CA GLY A 52 -21.76 9.11 -17.36
C GLY A 52 -22.81 8.01 -17.11
N GLN A 53 -22.51 7.01 -16.30
CA GLN A 53 -23.46 5.95 -15.94
C GLN A 53 -24.15 6.18 -14.59
N HIS A 54 -23.70 7.17 -13.81
CA HIS A 54 -24.35 7.55 -12.57
C HIS A 54 -25.01 8.92 -12.73
N GLU A 55 -26.29 8.94 -12.64
CA GLU A 55 -27.03 10.17 -12.45
C GLU A 55 -26.62 10.75 -11.08
N ALA A 56 -25.88 11.87 -11.12
CA ALA A 56 -25.66 12.79 -9.99
C ALA A 56 -25.20 12.19 -8.63
N GLY A 57 -24.53 11.02 -8.59
CA GLY A 57 -24.00 10.43 -7.35
C GLY A 57 -22.48 10.47 -7.29
N SER A 58 -21.92 10.42 -6.09
CA SER A 58 -20.48 10.26 -5.91
C SER A 58 -20.03 8.84 -6.32
N LEU A 59 -18.75 8.67 -6.68
CA LEU A 59 -18.19 7.33 -6.94
C LEU A 59 -18.45 6.36 -5.77
N ALA A 60 -18.44 6.86 -4.54
CA ALA A 60 -18.72 6.06 -3.35
C ALA A 60 -20.16 5.50 -3.34
N GLU A 61 -21.13 6.28 -3.78
CA GLU A 61 -22.52 5.84 -3.89
C GLU A 61 -22.69 4.78 -4.97
N CYS A 62 -22.05 4.98 -6.14
CA CYS A 62 -22.05 3.98 -7.20
C CYS A 62 -21.41 2.66 -6.73
N VAL A 63 -20.24 2.71 -6.10
CA VAL A 63 -19.55 1.53 -5.55
C VAL A 63 -20.45 0.81 -4.55
N LYS A 64 -21.17 1.53 -3.70
CA LYS A 64 -22.10 0.95 -2.73
C LYS A 64 -23.31 0.30 -3.43
N ALA A 65 -23.88 0.94 -4.45
CA ALA A 65 -25.04 0.43 -5.18
C ALA A 65 -24.72 -0.85 -5.97
N HIS A 66 -23.51 -0.94 -6.54
CA HIS A 66 -23.07 -2.07 -7.36
C HIS A 66 -22.14 -3.06 -6.62
N PHE A 67 -22.05 -2.98 -5.30
CA PHE A 67 -21.13 -3.82 -4.53
C PHE A 67 -21.32 -5.32 -4.82
N GLU A 68 -22.57 -5.78 -4.93
CA GLU A 68 -22.86 -7.19 -5.20
C GLU A 68 -22.46 -7.65 -6.61
N ASP A 69 -22.43 -6.74 -7.57
CA ASP A 69 -22.05 -7.01 -8.96
C ASP A 69 -20.53 -7.11 -9.16
N PHE A 70 -19.74 -6.66 -8.19
CA PHE A 70 -18.29 -6.64 -8.28
C PHE A 70 -17.68 -8.04 -8.13
N THR A 71 -16.51 -8.23 -8.71
CA THR A 71 -15.74 -9.46 -8.56
C THR A 71 -15.37 -9.72 -7.10
N GLY A 72 -15.18 -10.99 -6.73
CA GLY A 72 -14.79 -11.37 -5.38
C GLY A 72 -13.49 -10.69 -4.92
N HIS A 73 -12.55 -10.45 -5.84
CA HIS A 73 -11.31 -9.74 -5.53
C HIS A 73 -11.56 -8.27 -5.18
N CYS A 74 -12.41 -7.58 -5.93
CA CYS A 74 -12.77 -6.20 -5.64
C CYS A 74 -13.55 -6.10 -4.33
N LYS A 75 -14.57 -6.95 -4.12
CA LYS A 75 -15.33 -7.00 -2.86
C LYS A 75 -14.42 -7.17 -1.65
N ALA A 76 -13.51 -8.14 -1.70
CA ALA A 76 -12.57 -8.37 -0.61
C ALA A 76 -11.64 -7.18 -0.35
N ALA A 77 -11.21 -6.48 -1.40
CA ALA A 77 -10.40 -5.26 -1.27
C ALA A 77 -11.19 -4.11 -0.65
N LEU A 78 -12.43 -3.90 -1.05
CA LEU A 78 -13.31 -2.87 -0.50
C LEU A 78 -13.64 -3.11 0.99
N VAL A 79 -13.90 -4.36 1.38
CA VAL A 79 -14.14 -4.72 2.79
C VAL A 79 -12.91 -4.41 3.66
N ARG A 80 -11.69 -4.71 3.16
CA ARG A 80 -10.46 -4.36 3.89
C ARG A 80 -10.27 -2.85 4.05
N ILE A 81 -10.58 -2.06 3.02
CA ILE A 81 -10.53 -0.59 3.11
C ILE A 81 -11.57 -0.07 4.09
N ALA A 82 -12.78 -0.59 4.08
CA ALA A 82 -13.82 -0.21 5.05
C ALA A 82 -13.34 -0.48 6.48
N ALA A 83 -12.75 -1.64 6.76
CA ALA A 83 -12.20 -1.96 8.07
C ALA A 83 -11.07 -1.00 8.50
N VAL A 84 -10.20 -0.58 7.58
CA VAL A 84 -9.19 0.46 7.87
C VAL A 84 -9.85 1.81 8.15
N HIS A 85 -10.86 2.20 7.37
CA HIS A 85 -11.58 3.44 7.60
C HIS A 85 -12.24 3.46 8.98
N ASP A 86 -12.88 2.37 9.37
CA ASP A 86 -13.57 2.26 10.67
C ASP A 86 -12.57 2.29 11.84
N ALA A 87 -11.44 1.59 11.71
CA ALA A 87 -10.44 1.53 12.78
C ALA A 87 -9.54 2.76 12.88
N CYS A 88 -9.28 3.44 11.74
CA CYS A 88 -8.25 4.49 11.63
C CYS A 88 -8.81 5.88 11.31
N GLY A 89 -10.08 6.01 10.88
CA GLY A 89 -10.59 7.24 10.27
C GLY A 89 -10.36 8.48 11.11
N THR A 90 -10.70 8.44 12.40
CA THR A 90 -10.51 9.55 13.34
C THR A 90 -9.03 9.89 13.53
N GLU A 91 -8.18 8.87 13.64
CA GLU A 91 -6.74 9.06 13.81
C GLU A 91 -6.08 9.64 12.57
N ILE A 92 -6.48 9.16 11.38
CA ILE A 92 -6.02 9.69 10.10
C ILE A 92 -6.39 11.18 9.97
N GLN A 93 -7.62 11.55 10.30
CA GLN A 93 -8.03 12.94 10.29
C GLN A 93 -7.21 13.81 11.25
N LYS A 94 -6.87 13.29 12.42
CA LYS A 94 -6.06 13.97 13.42
C LYS A 94 -4.61 14.12 12.99
N GLN A 95 -4.00 13.06 12.44
CA GLN A 95 -2.58 13.05 12.08
C GLN A 95 -2.31 13.66 10.70
N CYS A 96 -3.30 13.61 9.80
CA CYS A 96 -3.18 14.02 8.41
C CYS A 96 -4.22 15.08 7.99
N PRO A 97 -4.45 16.15 8.78
CA PRO A 97 -5.60 17.06 8.62
C PRO A 97 -5.59 17.84 7.31
N THR A 98 -4.42 18.08 6.72
CA THR A 98 -4.26 18.83 5.47
C THR A 98 -4.07 17.96 4.25
N THR A 99 -4.01 16.65 4.43
CA THR A 99 -3.71 15.71 3.34
C THR A 99 -4.98 15.39 2.56
N LYS A 100 -5.06 15.92 1.33
CA LYS A 100 -6.20 15.62 0.43
C LYS A 100 -6.13 14.18 -0.08
N PRO A 101 -7.25 13.44 -0.14
CA PRO A 101 -7.32 12.11 -0.73
C PRO A 101 -6.85 12.09 -2.19
N GLY A 102 -6.39 10.92 -2.63
CA GLY A 102 -5.94 10.67 -4.00
C GLY A 102 -4.42 10.47 -4.12
N ALA A 103 -4.00 9.81 -5.20
CA ALA A 103 -2.60 9.49 -5.53
C ALA A 103 -1.76 8.92 -4.36
N GLY A 104 -2.37 8.19 -3.42
CA GLY A 104 -1.67 7.59 -2.29
C GLY A 104 -1.23 8.55 -1.17
N ARG A 105 -1.59 9.83 -1.25
CA ARG A 105 -1.13 10.84 -0.27
C ARG A 105 -1.48 10.51 1.17
N ILE A 106 -2.69 10.02 1.43
CA ILE A 106 -3.11 9.57 2.77
C ILE A 106 -2.22 8.42 3.25
N PHE A 107 -1.91 7.46 2.37
CA PHE A 107 -1.05 6.33 2.72
C PHE A 107 0.37 6.79 3.13
N VAL A 108 0.97 7.72 2.38
CA VAL A 108 2.29 8.27 2.72
C VAL A 108 2.25 8.98 4.08
N CYS A 109 1.21 9.81 4.33
CA CYS A 109 1.04 10.47 5.61
C CYS A 109 0.88 9.47 6.77
N VAL A 110 0.04 8.45 6.60
CA VAL A 110 -0.18 7.39 7.60
C VAL A 110 1.12 6.64 7.90
N GLN A 111 1.95 6.35 6.90
CA GLN A 111 3.25 5.73 7.12
C GLN A 111 4.19 6.61 7.96
N GLN A 112 4.21 7.91 7.72
CA GLN A 112 5.04 8.86 8.49
C GLN A 112 4.61 8.95 9.97
N HIS A 113 3.33 8.73 10.25
CA HIS A 113 2.75 8.80 11.60
C HIS A 113 2.42 7.42 12.18
N PHE A 114 2.91 6.32 11.60
CA PHE A 114 2.53 4.96 11.97
C PHE A 114 2.75 4.65 13.45
N SER A 115 3.84 5.14 14.05
CA SER A 115 4.13 4.93 15.47
C SER A 115 3.10 5.56 16.42
N ALA A 116 2.44 6.63 15.97
CA ALA A 116 1.44 7.36 16.75
C ALA A 116 0.02 6.80 16.62
N LEU A 117 -0.19 5.80 15.77
CA LEU A 117 -1.49 5.15 15.60
C LEU A 117 -1.77 4.15 16.73
N SER A 118 -3.06 3.96 17.03
CA SER A 118 -3.50 2.93 17.98
C SER A 118 -3.24 1.52 17.46
N GLU A 119 -3.18 0.55 18.37
CA GLU A 119 -2.99 -0.86 18.00
C GLU A 119 -4.12 -1.40 17.10
N PRO A 120 -5.42 -1.08 17.34
CA PRO A 120 -6.49 -1.48 16.41
C PRO A 120 -6.31 -0.95 14.99
N CYS A 121 -5.85 0.30 14.85
CA CYS A 121 -5.56 0.89 13.54
C CYS A 121 -4.37 0.20 12.86
N LYS A 122 -3.27 -0.03 13.58
CA LYS A 122 -2.09 -0.76 13.07
C LYS A 122 -2.45 -2.17 12.61
N GLU A 123 -3.28 -2.88 13.38
CA GLU A 123 -3.76 -4.22 13.03
C GLU A 123 -4.62 -4.20 11.76
N ALA A 124 -5.54 -3.25 11.63
CA ALA A 124 -6.37 -3.09 10.43
C ALA A 124 -5.52 -2.80 9.18
N LEU A 125 -4.50 -1.94 9.31
CA LEU A 125 -3.54 -1.65 8.24
C LEU A 125 -2.73 -2.90 7.85
N GLY A 126 -2.28 -3.69 8.83
CA GLY A 126 -1.58 -4.96 8.61
C GLY A 126 -2.43 -5.95 7.83
N LYS A 127 -3.67 -6.18 8.25
CA LYS A 127 -4.63 -7.06 7.57
C LYS A 127 -4.95 -6.58 6.14
N ALA A 128 -5.05 -5.27 5.94
CA ALA A 128 -5.27 -4.72 4.61
C ALA A 128 -4.07 -4.92 3.66
N ALA A 129 -2.87 -5.05 4.21
CA ALA A 129 -1.64 -5.31 3.46
C ALA A 129 -1.46 -6.79 3.09
N GLU A 130 -2.13 -7.73 3.77
CA GLU A 130 -2.04 -9.16 3.48
C GLU A 130 -2.68 -9.50 2.14
N ARG A 131 -1.90 -10.13 1.27
CA ARG A 131 -2.37 -10.70 0.01
C ARG A 131 -2.77 -12.16 0.26
N LYS A 132 -4.05 -12.46 0.13
CA LYS A 132 -4.53 -13.85 -0.06
C LYS A 132 -4.97 -14.04 -1.49
#